data_0ee31b3f8d58d45ed47682fec10ec6c2
#
_entry.id   0ee31b3f8d58d45ed47682fec10ec6c2
#
_cell.length_a   1.000
_cell.length_b   1.000
_cell.length_c   1.000
_cell.angle_alpha   90.00
_cell.angle_beta   90.00
_cell.angle_gamma   90.00
#
_symmetry.space_group_name_H-M   'P 1'
#
loop_
_entity.id
_entity.type
_entity.pdbx_description
1 polymer ?
#
loop_
_entity_poly.entity_id
_entity_poly.type
_entity_poly.pdbx_seq_one_letter_code
_entity_poly.pdbx_strand_id
1 'polypeptide(L)'
;SFKSLHDHLSKDNKGNVLDGDVKCIDTTNSLIQSENKLVTTLGVNNLVVIDTRDTLFIADKERSQDVKLFVKDLKKDNRDETKVHAKAFRPWGWYINIDGNDHSGSKVKRIGVYPGKRLSLQSHKQRSEHWVVVKGQAKVQVGEDFHLLHKNQSVYIPIGVLHRMENVGDEMVEFIETQIGDYLGEDDIVRYDDDFGRV
;
A
#
# COMPACT_ATOMS: atom_id res chain seq x y z
N SER A 1 -1.96 -15.40 19.20
CA SER A 1 -1.57 -16.23 18.02
C SER A 1 -2.75 -16.42 17.10
N PHE A 2 -2.52 -16.82 15.85
CA PHE A 2 -3.60 -17.15 14.91
C PHE A 2 -4.49 -18.29 15.42
N LYS A 3 -3.93 -19.26 16.14
CA LYS A 3 -4.69 -20.30 16.83
C LYS A 3 -5.66 -19.68 17.84
N SER A 4 -5.19 -18.79 18.69
CA SER A 4 -6.03 -18.10 19.68
C SER A 4 -7.13 -17.27 18.99
N LEU A 5 -6.83 -16.62 17.87
CA LEU A 5 -7.84 -15.89 17.08
C LEU A 5 -8.92 -16.85 16.55
N HIS A 6 -8.51 -17.98 15.95
CA HIS A 6 -9.45 -19.02 15.52
C HIS A 6 -10.34 -19.54 16.67
N ASP A 7 -9.78 -19.71 17.85
CA ASP A 7 -10.53 -20.27 18.99
C ASP A 7 -11.62 -19.32 19.51
N HIS A 8 -11.42 -18.01 19.39
CA HIS A 8 -12.32 -16.98 19.93
C HIS A 8 -13.33 -16.42 18.89
N LEU A 9 -13.12 -16.62 17.61
CA LEU A 9 -14.03 -16.13 16.57
C LEU A 9 -15.16 -17.13 16.27
N SER A 10 -16.25 -16.61 15.72
CA SER A 10 -17.40 -17.42 15.27
C SER A 10 -16.97 -18.33 14.12
N LYS A 11 -17.41 -19.59 14.17
CA LYS A 11 -17.08 -20.64 13.20
C LYS A 11 -18.30 -21.05 12.40
N ASP A 12 -18.06 -21.46 11.16
CA ASP A 12 -19.06 -22.17 10.37
C ASP A 12 -19.32 -23.60 10.91
N ASN A 13 -20.24 -24.33 10.29
CA ASN A 13 -20.59 -25.72 10.67
C ASN A 13 -19.47 -26.74 10.44
N LYS A 14 -18.37 -26.37 9.79
CA LYS A 14 -17.16 -27.18 9.56
C LYS A 14 -15.98 -26.72 10.43
N GLY A 15 -16.21 -25.79 11.36
CA GLY A 15 -15.20 -25.29 12.28
C GLY A 15 -14.27 -24.25 11.66
N ASN A 16 -14.59 -23.68 10.50
CA ASN A 16 -13.78 -22.64 9.89
C ASN A 16 -14.16 -21.25 10.39
N VAL A 17 -13.17 -20.38 10.48
CA VAL A 17 -13.31 -18.93 10.63
C VAL A 17 -12.99 -18.32 9.27
N LEU A 18 -13.97 -17.65 8.66
CA LEU A 18 -13.86 -17.06 7.32
C LEU A 18 -14.09 -15.55 7.43
N ASP A 19 -13.16 -14.78 6.86
CA ASP A 19 -13.23 -13.32 6.84
C ASP A 19 -12.83 -12.80 5.46
N GLY A 20 -13.64 -11.89 4.87
CA GLY A 20 -13.45 -11.39 3.52
C GLY A 20 -14.12 -12.26 2.44
N ASP A 21 -13.64 -12.15 1.20
CA ASP A 21 -14.18 -12.92 0.06
C ASP A 21 -13.56 -14.32 0.00
N VAL A 22 -14.23 -15.29 0.67
CA VAL A 22 -13.72 -16.64 0.83
C VAL A 22 -14.75 -17.68 0.36
N LYS A 23 -14.31 -18.68 -0.41
CA LYS A 23 -15.11 -19.84 -0.83
C LYS A 23 -14.40 -21.13 -0.47
N CYS A 24 -15.11 -22.01 0.26
CA CYS A 24 -14.55 -23.26 0.77
C CYS A 24 -15.34 -24.48 0.27
N ILE A 25 -14.64 -25.47 -0.25
CA ILE A 25 -15.19 -26.79 -0.56
C ILE A 25 -14.34 -27.82 0.21
N ASP A 26 -14.99 -28.69 1.00
CA ASP A 26 -14.33 -29.70 1.83
C ASP A 26 -13.16 -29.17 2.65
N THR A 27 -13.35 -27.97 3.20
CA THR A 27 -12.39 -27.29 4.07
C THR A 27 -12.91 -27.32 5.51
N THR A 28 -12.05 -27.68 6.45
CA THR A 28 -12.43 -27.83 7.86
C THR A 28 -11.40 -27.21 8.81
N ASN A 29 -11.85 -26.78 9.99
CA ASN A 29 -11.02 -26.34 11.12
C ASN A 29 -9.94 -25.30 10.75
N SER A 30 -10.20 -24.41 9.83
CA SER A 30 -9.23 -23.47 9.27
C SER A 30 -9.60 -22.01 9.58
N LEU A 31 -8.58 -21.14 9.69
CA LEU A 31 -8.72 -19.69 9.72
C LEU A 31 -8.32 -19.13 8.37
N ILE A 32 -9.24 -18.50 7.67
CA ILE A 32 -8.99 -17.93 6.34
C ILE A 32 -9.45 -16.48 6.33
N GLN A 33 -8.49 -15.58 6.13
CA GLN A 33 -8.74 -14.15 5.97
C GLN A 33 -8.28 -13.67 4.61
N SER A 34 -9.14 -12.93 3.91
CA SER A 34 -8.80 -12.25 2.67
C SER A 34 -9.09 -10.76 2.77
N GLU A 35 -8.07 -9.95 2.54
CA GLU A 35 -8.21 -8.50 2.51
C GLU A 35 -8.69 -7.98 1.15
N ASN A 36 -8.24 -8.56 0.05
CA ASN A 36 -8.43 -7.95 -1.27
C ASN A 36 -8.76 -8.92 -2.40
N LYS A 37 -8.65 -10.22 -2.24
CA LYS A 37 -8.81 -11.21 -3.31
C LYS A 37 -9.87 -12.24 -2.94
N LEU A 38 -10.46 -12.86 -3.94
CA LEU A 38 -11.19 -14.11 -3.71
C LEU A 38 -10.19 -15.21 -3.33
N VAL A 39 -10.31 -15.74 -2.12
CA VAL A 39 -9.56 -16.91 -1.66
C VAL A 39 -10.45 -18.14 -1.74
N THR A 40 -9.99 -19.16 -2.47
CA THR A 40 -10.69 -20.42 -2.59
C THR A 40 -9.87 -21.56 -2.00
N THR A 41 -10.53 -22.46 -1.26
CA THR A 41 -9.89 -23.66 -0.71
C THR A 41 -10.70 -24.91 -1.02
N LEU A 42 -10.00 -26.00 -1.31
CA LEU A 42 -10.60 -27.29 -1.66
C LEU A 42 -9.87 -28.43 -0.95
N GLY A 43 -10.59 -29.23 -0.16
CA GLY A 43 -10.07 -30.46 0.44
C GLY A 43 -8.95 -30.25 1.44
N VAL A 44 -8.94 -29.11 2.17
CA VAL A 44 -7.89 -28.78 3.14
C VAL A 44 -8.42 -28.74 4.57
N ASN A 45 -7.53 -28.95 5.53
CA ASN A 45 -7.86 -29.00 6.95
C ASN A 45 -6.78 -28.33 7.79
N ASN A 46 -7.18 -27.74 8.91
CA ASN A 46 -6.27 -27.22 9.94
C ASN A 46 -5.29 -26.14 9.45
N LEU A 47 -5.71 -25.27 8.53
CA LEU A 47 -4.86 -24.22 7.97
C LEU A 47 -5.11 -22.85 8.61
N VAL A 48 -4.09 -22.03 8.58
CA VAL A 48 -4.15 -20.57 8.62
C VAL A 48 -3.79 -20.05 7.23
N VAL A 49 -4.71 -19.29 6.63
CA VAL A 49 -4.51 -18.60 5.36
C VAL A 49 -4.80 -17.14 5.58
N ILE A 50 -3.78 -16.29 5.47
CA ILE A 50 -3.89 -14.84 5.63
C ILE A 50 -3.43 -14.19 4.34
N ASP A 51 -4.38 -13.65 3.58
CA ASP A 51 -4.11 -12.85 2.40
C ASP A 51 -4.17 -11.38 2.79
N THR A 52 -3.06 -10.70 2.61
CA THR A 52 -2.93 -9.25 2.71
C THR A 52 -2.60 -8.69 1.32
N ARG A 53 -2.50 -7.39 1.18
CA ARG A 53 -2.21 -6.76 -0.11
C ARG A 53 -0.84 -7.15 -0.67
N ASP A 54 0.13 -7.39 0.17
CA ASP A 54 1.55 -7.62 -0.16
C ASP A 54 2.04 -9.04 0.11
N THR A 55 1.26 -9.85 0.84
CA THR A 55 1.71 -11.18 1.26
C THR A 55 0.54 -12.16 1.35
N LEU A 56 0.78 -13.40 0.92
CA LEU A 56 -0.07 -14.53 1.22
C LEU A 56 0.68 -15.49 2.14
N PHE A 57 0.20 -15.62 3.38
CA PHE A 57 0.74 -16.56 4.36
C PHE A 57 -0.16 -17.78 4.48
N ILE A 58 0.41 -18.98 4.31
CA ILE A 58 -0.27 -20.26 4.48
C ILE A 58 0.56 -21.12 5.42
N ALA A 59 -0.07 -21.65 6.47
CA ALA A 59 0.58 -22.51 7.44
C ALA A 59 -0.39 -23.54 8.01
N ASP A 60 0.15 -24.64 8.54
CA ASP A 60 -0.57 -25.45 9.53
C ASP A 60 -0.91 -24.59 10.74
N LYS A 61 -2.14 -24.69 11.24
CA LYS A 61 -2.63 -23.84 12.35
C LYS A 61 -1.81 -24.02 13.63
N GLU A 62 -1.36 -25.23 13.91
CA GLU A 62 -0.55 -25.51 15.10
C GLU A 62 0.87 -24.94 14.98
N ARG A 63 1.36 -24.72 13.74
CA ARG A 63 2.67 -24.15 13.47
C ARG A 63 2.64 -22.67 13.13
N SER A 64 1.49 -22.05 13.18
CA SER A 64 1.34 -20.62 12.76
C SER A 64 2.18 -19.64 13.58
N GLN A 65 2.68 -20.01 14.75
CA GLN A 65 3.64 -19.18 15.51
C GLN A 65 5.04 -19.17 14.91
N ASP A 66 5.38 -20.14 14.05
CA ASP A 66 6.67 -20.23 13.38
C ASP A 66 6.83 -19.16 12.29
N VAL A 67 5.79 -18.35 12.04
CA VAL A 67 5.85 -17.18 11.12
C VAL A 67 7.05 -16.27 11.38
N LYS A 68 7.52 -16.19 12.64
CA LYS A 68 8.74 -15.40 12.99
C LYS A 68 9.99 -15.90 12.25
N LEU A 69 10.06 -17.17 11.85
CA LEU A 69 11.17 -17.73 11.07
C LEU A 69 11.22 -17.09 9.69
N PHE A 70 10.05 -16.98 9.02
CA PHE A 70 9.94 -16.30 7.74
C PHE A 70 10.26 -14.80 7.84
N VAL A 71 9.73 -14.11 8.86
CA VAL A 71 10.05 -12.70 9.08
C VAL A 71 11.57 -12.48 9.23
N LYS A 72 12.26 -13.37 9.95
CA LYS A 72 13.73 -13.30 10.12
C LYS A 72 14.46 -13.52 8.78
N ASP A 73 13.97 -14.43 7.96
CA ASP A 73 14.56 -14.78 6.67
C ASP A 73 14.33 -13.68 5.65
N LEU A 74 13.10 -13.19 5.51
CA LEU A 74 12.75 -12.04 4.67
C LEU A 74 13.54 -10.76 5.02
N LYS A 75 13.85 -10.56 6.31
CA LYS A 75 14.72 -9.46 6.75
C LYS A 75 16.17 -9.62 6.29
N LYS A 76 16.70 -10.84 6.24
CA LYS A 76 18.06 -11.10 5.70
C LYS A 76 18.10 -10.81 4.20
N ASP A 77 17.03 -11.16 3.49
CA ASP A 77 16.88 -10.92 2.06
C ASP A 77 16.52 -9.46 1.74
N ASN A 78 16.44 -8.60 2.78
CA ASN A 78 16.13 -7.18 2.67
C ASN A 78 14.79 -6.88 1.96
N ARG A 79 13.80 -7.78 2.08
CA ARG A 79 12.48 -7.67 1.45
C ARG A 79 11.70 -6.47 1.98
N ASP A 80 11.05 -5.74 1.10
CA ASP A 80 10.31 -4.52 1.44
C ASP A 80 9.08 -4.77 2.30
N GLU A 81 8.46 -5.94 2.17
CA GLU A 81 7.30 -6.36 2.98
C GLU A 81 7.62 -6.41 4.48
N THR A 82 8.90 -6.47 4.85
CA THR A 82 9.33 -6.42 6.26
C THR A 82 9.56 -5.02 6.78
N LYS A 83 9.57 -4.00 5.92
CA LYS A 83 9.92 -2.61 6.26
C LYS A 83 8.71 -1.69 6.27
N VAL A 84 7.80 -1.88 5.32
CA VAL A 84 6.67 -0.97 5.09
C VAL A 84 5.41 -1.79 4.94
N HIS A 85 4.37 -1.42 5.68
CA HIS A 85 3.03 -1.98 5.44
C HIS A 85 2.52 -1.56 4.07
N ALA A 86 1.69 -2.39 3.44
CA ALA A 86 1.07 -2.10 2.15
C ALA A 86 0.41 -0.71 2.12
N LYS A 87 -0.19 -0.27 3.24
CA LYS A 87 -0.66 1.09 3.47
C LYS A 87 0.23 1.78 4.49
N ALA A 88 0.98 2.79 4.05
CA ALA A 88 1.86 3.58 4.89
C ALA A 88 1.19 4.90 5.29
N PHE A 89 1.00 5.10 6.60
CA PHE A 89 0.50 6.37 7.14
C PHE A 89 1.62 7.38 7.34
N ARG A 90 1.31 8.65 7.08
CA ARG A 90 2.22 9.80 7.21
C ARG A 90 1.47 10.96 7.85
N PRO A 91 2.14 11.95 8.42
CA PRO A 91 1.46 13.12 9.01
C PRO A 91 0.60 13.91 8.04
N TRP A 92 0.86 13.81 6.74
CA TRP A 92 0.10 14.47 5.69
C TRP A 92 -1.05 13.60 5.11
N GLY A 93 -1.09 12.30 5.40
CA GLY A 93 -2.08 11.39 4.83
C GLY A 93 -1.61 9.94 4.82
N TRP A 94 -1.73 9.27 3.68
CA TRP A 94 -1.29 7.89 3.50
C TRP A 94 -0.98 7.59 2.03
N TYR A 95 -0.24 6.53 1.80
CA TYR A 95 -0.09 5.96 0.45
C TYR A 95 -0.15 4.43 0.48
N ILE A 96 -0.47 3.85 -0.67
CA ILE A 96 -0.50 2.41 -0.93
C ILE A 96 0.26 2.17 -2.22
N ASN A 97 1.22 1.27 -2.21
CA ASN A 97 1.79 0.74 -3.44
C ASN A 97 0.76 -0.20 -4.09
N ILE A 98 0.40 0.08 -5.34
CA ILE A 98 -0.56 -0.73 -6.11
C ILE A 98 0.20 -1.76 -6.94
N ASP A 99 1.27 -1.34 -7.61
CA ASP A 99 2.06 -2.17 -8.50
C ASP A 99 3.49 -1.64 -8.65
N GLY A 100 4.41 -2.51 -9.05
CA GLY A 100 5.81 -2.18 -9.30
C GLY A 100 6.68 -2.13 -8.05
N ASN A 101 7.99 -2.04 -8.27
CA ASN A 101 9.02 -1.90 -7.24
C ASN A 101 10.08 -0.88 -7.68
N ASP A 102 11.11 -0.68 -6.88
CA ASP A 102 12.12 0.37 -7.11
C ASP A 102 12.96 0.16 -8.39
N HIS A 103 12.94 -1.04 -8.99
CA HIS A 103 13.72 -1.41 -10.18
C HIS A 103 12.87 -1.97 -11.34
N SER A 104 11.53 -1.87 -11.26
CA SER A 104 10.63 -2.42 -12.29
C SER A 104 10.44 -1.52 -13.52
N GLY A 105 11.08 -0.35 -13.54
CA GLY A 105 10.89 0.66 -14.59
C GLY A 105 9.62 1.48 -14.45
N SER A 106 8.63 0.96 -13.73
CA SER A 106 7.39 1.67 -13.36
C SER A 106 6.91 1.29 -11.97
N LYS A 107 6.23 2.23 -11.29
CA LYS A 107 5.62 2.03 -9.98
C LYS A 107 4.35 2.83 -9.88
N VAL A 108 3.30 2.24 -9.32
CA VAL A 108 2.00 2.89 -9.17
C VAL A 108 1.63 2.97 -7.69
N LYS A 109 1.27 4.18 -7.25
CA LYS A 109 0.80 4.42 -5.89
C LYS A 109 -0.59 5.04 -5.90
N ARG A 110 -1.40 4.76 -4.89
CA ARG A 110 -2.57 5.56 -4.52
C ARG A 110 -2.23 6.35 -3.27
N ILE A 111 -2.45 7.65 -3.32
CA ILE A 111 -2.06 8.58 -2.26
C ILE A 111 -3.29 9.33 -1.80
N GLY A 112 -3.48 9.43 -0.50
CA GLY A 112 -4.51 10.23 0.13
C GLY A 112 -3.89 11.36 0.97
N VAL A 113 -4.32 12.60 0.75
CA VAL A 113 -3.84 13.77 1.48
C VAL A 113 -4.97 14.36 2.31
N TYR A 114 -4.75 14.49 3.62
CA TYR A 114 -5.75 15.07 4.56
C TYR A 114 -6.06 16.53 4.22
N PRO A 115 -7.26 17.03 4.58
CA PRO A 115 -7.61 18.45 4.44
C PRO A 115 -6.55 19.38 5.02
N GLY A 116 -6.19 20.44 4.29
CA GLY A 116 -5.20 21.43 4.71
C GLY A 116 -3.76 20.91 4.83
N LYS A 117 -3.48 19.68 4.36
CA LYS A 117 -2.12 19.10 4.33
C LYS A 117 -1.54 19.14 2.94
N ARG A 118 -0.20 19.06 2.88
CA ARG A 118 0.55 19.06 1.62
C ARG A 118 1.73 18.11 1.68
N LEU A 119 2.16 17.65 0.53
CA LEU A 119 3.41 16.92 0.37
C LEU A 119 4.61 17.89 0.44
N SER A 120 5.81 17.38 0.60
CA SER A 120 7.04 18.17 0.46
C SER A 120 7.13 18.81 -0.93
N LEU A 121 7.76 19.99 -1.03
CA LEU A 121 8.28 20.47 -2.30
C LEU A 121 9.51 19.66 -2.64
N GLN A 122 9.47 18.92 -3.74
CA GLN A 122 10.45 17.90 -4.05
C GLN A 122 10.77 17.81 -5.55
N SER A 123 11.86 17.16 -5.88
CA SER A 123 12.21 16.74 -7.24
C SER A 123 12.82 15.35 -7.24
N HIS A 124 12.90 14.73 -8.41
CA HIS A 124 13.48 13.39 -8.63
C HIS A 124 14.51 13.43 -9.75
N LYS A 125 15.63 12.76 -9.58
CA LYS A 125 16.71 12.74 -10.58
C LYS A 125 16.55 11.62 -11.61
N GLN A 126 15.84 10.54 -11.26
CA GLN A 126 15.81 9.31 -12.04
C GLN A 126 14.41 8.90 -12.50
N ARG A 127 13.36 9.64 -12.10
CA ARG A 127 11.98 9.33 -12.48
C ARG A 127 11.16 10.55 -12.84
N SER A 128 10.21 10.35 -13.73
CA SER A 128 9.07 11.23 -13.98
C SER A 128 7.83 10.69 -13.28
N GLU A 129 6.83 11.55 -13.10
CA GLU A 129 5.59 11.16 -12.45
C GLU A 129 4.36 11.64 -13.24
N HIS A 130 3.28 10.87 -13.17
CA HIS A 130 1.96 11.24 -13.68
C HIS A 130 0.95 11.13 -12.55
N TRP A 131 0.26 12.21 -12.24
CA TRP A 131 -0.73 12.24 -11.17
C TRP A 131 -2.13 12.41 -11.75
N VAL A 132 -3.06 11.56 -11.33
CA VAL A 132 -4.48 11.62 -11.71
C VAL A 132 -5.32 11.76 -10.46
N VAL A 133 -6.05 12.86 -10.30
CA VAL A 133 -6.95 13.06 -9.15
C VAL A 133 -8.19 12.18 -9.30
N VAL A 134 -8.45 11.34 -8.30
CA VAL A 134 -9.60 10.43 -8.27
C VAL A 134 -10.67 10.85 -7.27
N LYS A 135 -10.31 11.70 -6.29
CA LYS A 135 -11.25 12.26 -5.31
C LYS A 135 -10.76 13.63 -4.83
N GLY A 136 -11.71 14.53 -4.55
CA GLY A 136 -11.43 15.86 -4.01
C GLY A 136 -10.84 16.82 -5.05
N GLN A 137 -10.17 17.87 -4.55
CA GLN A 137 -9.57 18.94 -5.34
C GLN A 137 -8.14 19.19 -4.86
N ALA A 138 -7.18 19.17 -5.76
CA ALA A 138 -5.76 19.31 -5.48
C ALA A 138 -5.18 20.56 -6.12
N LYS A 139 -4.45 21.38 -5.37
CA LYS A 139 -3.54 22.37 -5.92
C LYS A 139 -2.19 21.71 -6.14
N VAL A 140 -1.72 21.72 -7.37
CA VAL A 140 -0.45 21.11 -7.77
C VAL A 140 0.48 22.16 -8.32
N GLN A 141 1.69 22.21 -7.79
CA GLN A 141 2.80 22.99 -8.32
C GLN A 141 3.67 22.09 -9.20
N VAL A 142 4.01 22.55 -10.41
CA VAL A 142 4.99 21.92 -11.31
C VAL A 142 5.91 23.02 -11.83
N GLY A 143 7.15 23.04 -11.36
CA GLY A 143 8.06 24.17 -11.61
C GLY A 143 7.52 25.45 -10.98
N GLU A 144 7.30 26.46 -11.82
CA GLU A 144 6.70 27.75 -11.45
C GLU A 144 5.18 27.79 -11.66
N ASP A 145 4.60 26.78 -12.34
CA ASP A 145 3.19 26.72 -12.66
C ASP A 145 2.36 26.10 -11.54
N PHE A 146 1.16 26.65 -11.33
CA PHE A 146 0.18 26.14 -10.37
C PHE A 146 -1.11 25.73 -11.07
N HIS A 147 -1.55 24.50 -10.79
CA HIS A 147 -2.76 23.91 -11.35
C HIS A 147 -3.74 23.58 -10.24
N LEU A 148 -5.00 23.89 -10.44
CA LEU A 148 -6.09 23.43 -9.60
C LEU A 148 -6.76 22.24 -10.30
N LEU A 149 -6.49 21.04 -9.82
CA LEU A 149 -6.97 19.81 -10.43
C LEU A 149 -8.18 19.27 -9.68
N HIS A 150 -9.21 18.94 -10.43
CA HIS A 150 -10.42 18.27 -9.95
C HIS A 150 -10.37 16.78 -10.29
N LYS A 151 -11.32 16.01 -9.75
CA LYS A 151 -11.51 14.61 -10.12
C LYS A 151 -11.47 14.42 -11.64
N ASN A 152 -10.72 13.37 -12.08
CA ASN A 152 -10.50 13.00 -13.48
C ASN A 152 -9.56 13.97 -14.26
N GLN A 153 -8.89 14.88 -13.59
CA GLN A 153 -7.83 15.69 -14.18
C GLN A 153 -6.46 15.14 -13.77
N SER A 154 -5.46 15.37 -14.60
CA SER A 154 -4.12 14.85 -14.43
C SER A 154 -3.05 15.89 -14.75
N VAL A 155 -1.85 15.63 -14.27
CA VAL A 155 -0.65 16.41 -14.56
C VAL A 155 0.55 15.50 -14.76
N TYR A 156 1.42 15.86 -15.69
CA TYR A 156 2.72 15.24 -15.91
C TYR A 156 3.81 16.06 -15.21
N ILE A 157 4.73 15.39 -14.55
CA ILE A 157 5.86 15.95 -13.84
C ILE A 157 7.14 15.38 -14.45
N PRO A 158 7.90 16.18 -15.21
CA PRO A 158 9.16 15.73 -15.80
C PRO A 158 10.24 15.44 -14.75
N ILE A 159 11.24 14.65 -15.14
CA ILE A 159 12.45 14.42 -14.32
C ILE A 159 13.10 15.76 -13.96
N GLY A 160 13.52 15.91 -12.71
CA GLY A 160 14.22 17.09 -12.19
C GLY A 160 13.33 18.29 -11.85
N VAL A 161 12.07 18.28 -12.22
CA VAL A 161 11.18 19.43 -12.02
C VAL A 161 10.67 19.45 -10.57
N LEU A 162 10.74 20.63 -9.94
CA LEU A 162 10.16 20.89 -8.62
C LEU A 162 8.64 20.73 -8.67
N HIS A 163 8.10 19.99 -7.72
CA HIS A 163 6.66 19.77 -7.66
C HIS A 163 6.15 19.53 -6.23
N ARG A 164 4.87 19.80 -6.03
CA ARG A 164 4.16 19.62 -4.76
C ARG A 164 2.68 19.44 -5.01
N MET A 165 2.01 18.60 -4.21
CA MET A 165 0.57 18.59 -4.07
C MET A 165 0.14 19.16 -2.72
N GLU A 166 -0.91 19.99 -2.75
CA GLU A 166 -1.56 20.56 -1.59
C GLU A 166 -3.06 20.29 -1.65
N ASN A 167 -3.63 19.78 -0.56
CA ASN A 167 -5.07 19.67 -0.40
C ASN A 167 -5.64 20.98 0.14
N VAL A 168 -6.27 21.75 -0.74
CA VAL A 168 -6.89 23.05 -0.41
C VAL A 168 -8.37 22.94 -0.08
N GLY A 169 -8.94 21.74 -0.12
CA GLY A 169 -10.33 21.45 0.20
C GLY A 169 -10.54 21.03 1.66
N ASP A 170 -11.79 20.75 1.98
CA ASP A 170 -12.27 20.30 3.29
C ASP A 170 -12.47 18.79 3.39
N GLU A 171 -12.35 18.07 2.26
CA GLU A 171 -12.33 16.61 2.20
C GLU A 171 -10.97 16.07 1.80
N MET A 172 -10.77 14.75 2.00
CA MET A 172 -9.53 14.08 1.57
C MET A 172 -9.39 14.11 0.05
N VAL A 173 -8.22 14.53 -0.41
CA VAL A 173 -7.80 14.37 -1.81
C VAL A 173 -7.18 12.99 -1.99
N GLU A 174 -7.61 12.28 -3.03
CA GLU A 174 -6.94 11.04 -3.44
C GLU A 174 -6.53 11.14 -4.91
N PHE A 175 -5.34 10.64 -5.19
CA PHE A 175 -4.81 10.57 -6.55
C PHE A 175 -4.00 9.29 -6.80
N ILE A 176 -3.92 8.91 -8.06
CA ILE A 176 -3.03 7.85 -8.53
C ILE A 176 -1.77 8.52 -9.05
N GLU A 177 -0.64 8.04 -8.56
CA GLU A 177 0.70 8.43 -8.99
C GLU A 177 1.31 7.27 -9.76
N THR A 178 1.69 7.51 -11.01
CA THR A 178 2.49 6.59 -11.82
C THR A 178 3.89 7.16 -11.94
N GLN A 179 4.87 6.43 -11.44
CA GLN A 179 6.30 6.75 -11.54
C GLN A 179 6.92 5.94 -12.68
N ILE A 180 7.75 6.57 -13.50
CA ILE A 180 8.45 5.93 -14.62
C ILE A 180 9.91 6.38 -14.59
N GLY A 181 10.84 5.41 -14.59
CA GLY A 181 12.28 5.68 -14.54
C GLY A 181 13.08 4.43 -14.25
N ASP A 182 14.40 4.56 -14.31
CA ASP A 182 15.33 3.45 -14.09
C ASP A 182 15.45 3.07 -12.60
N TYR A 183 15.16 4.04 -11.72
CA TYR A 183 15.17 3.86 -10.27
C TYR A 183 14.02 4.65 -9.62
N LEU A 184 13.25 3.97 -8.76
CA LEU A 184 12.01 4.49 -8.16
C LEU A 184 12.03 4.48 -6.63
N GLY A 185 13.23 4.40 -6.03
CA GLY A 185 13.42 4.40 -4.57
C GLY A 185 13.07 5.74 -3.93
N GLU A 186 12.71 5.71 -2.65
CA GLU A 186 12.36 6.92 -1.87
C GLU A 186 13.59 7.81 -1.57
N ASP A 187 14.80 7.29 -1.72
CA ASP A 187 16.07 8.02 -1.58
C ASP A 187 16.43 8.85 -2.82
N ASP A 188 15.71 8.68 -3.96
CA ASP A 188 15.75 9.61 -5.09
C ASP A 188 15.00 10.93 -4.83
N ILE A 189 14.26 11.05 -3.72
CA ILE A 189 13.52 12.25 -3.38
C ILE A 189 14.46 13.33 -2.82
N VAL A 190 14.64 14.42 -3.56
CA VAL A 190 15.26 15.64 -3.04
C VAL A 190 14.17 16.56 -2.52
N ARG A 191 14.16 16.85 -1.22
CA ARG A 191 13.17 17.73 -0.57
C ARG A 191 13.76 19.11 -0.37
N TYR A 192 12.99 20.15 -0.69
CA TYR A 192 13.37 21.57 -0.59
C TYR A 192 12.59 22.31 0.50
N ASP A 193 11.34 21.89 0.74
CA ASP A 193 10.48 22.43 1.79
C ASP A 193 9.53 21.33 2.26
N ASP A 194 9.47 21.09 3.57
CA ASP A 194 8.68 20.03 4.19
C ASP A 194 8.16 20.43 5.56
N ASP A 195 6.85 20.39 5.76
CA ASP A 195 6.19 20.75 7.01
C ASP A 195 6.50 19.78 8.18
N PHE A 196 7.17 18.66 7.89
CA PHE A 196 7.38 17.55 8.82
C PHE A 196 8.85 17.27 9.14
N GLY A 197 9.75 18.19 8.73
CA GLY A 197 11.18 18.15 9.09
C GLY A 197 11.99 17.01 8.47
N ARG A 198 11.63 16.58 7.24
CA ARG A 198 12.36 15.56 6.49
C ARG A 198 13.33 16.12 5.44
N VAL A 199 13.66 17.39 5.55
CA VAL A 199 14.64 18.09 4.70
C VAL A 199 16.05 17.79 5.16
#